data_79bc30aed79642f37627a02691a41602
#
_entry.id   79bc30aed79642f37627a02691a41602
#
_cell.length_a   1.000
_cell.length_b   1.000
_cell.length_c   1.000
_cell.angle_alpha   90.00
_cell.angle_beta   90.00
_cell.angle_gamma   90.00
#
_symmetry.space_group_name_H-M   'P 1'
#
loop_
_entity.id
_entity.type
_entity.pdbx_description
1 polymer ?
#
loop_
_entity_poly.entity_id
_entity_poly.type
_entity_poly.pdbx_seq_one_letter_code
_entity_poly.pdbx_strand_id
1 'polypeptide(L)'
;YCIEGRTYQLAPGDIVLVNAGEVHKPEIHSDLPYERIILYVSPDFLTEYAGEDCDLSFCFKQAYREQAHILRLQDSKGGRLGASIRALDASLNDDDYAAALHHRLLFLEFMIQLNRAALHHHIEFVGDSASNEKILSILTYLNAHLTEELSIDDLASRFYLSRSYLMHTFKEQTGYTIGGYLLTKRLFLAKELIAAGTPITEVCYSCGFQNYSTFSRAYKKSFGESPRDYRQSL
;
A
#
# COMPACT_ATOMS: atom_id res chain seq x y z
N TYR A 1 -0.45 14.01 0.27
CA TYR A 1 -0.56 12.61 -0.15
C TYR A 1 -1.72 11.95 0.56
N CYS A 2 -2.60 11.29 -0.17
CA CYS A 2 -3.73 10.60 0.43
C CYS A 2 -3.48 9.09 0.45
N ILE A 3 -3.72 8.43 1.60
CA ILE A 3 -3.64 6.98 1.77
C ILE A 3 -4.87 6.54 2.58
N GLU A 4 -5.66 5.62 2.03
CA GLU A 4 -6.88 5.10 2.68
C GLU A 4 -7.79 6.23 3.21
N GLY A 5 -7.96 7.32 2.43
CA GLY A 5 -8.79 8.46 2.78
C GLY A 5 -8.20 9.42 3.84
N ARG A 6 -6.99 9.18 4.31
CA ARG A 6 -6.24 10.07 5.19
C ARG A 6 -5.30 10.93 4.36
N THR A 7 -5.24 12.21 4.66
CA THR A 7 -4.37 13.15 3.95
C THR A 7 -3.16 13.50 4.81
N TYR A 8 -1.99 13.41 4.21
CA TYR A 8 -0.70 13.70 4.84
C TYR A 8 0.01 14.83 4.12
N GLN A 9 0.60 15.73 4.89
CA GLN A 9 1.46 16.78 4.36
C GLN A 9 2.89 16.26 4.27
N LEU A 10 3.39 16.09 3.04
CA LEU A 10 4.76 15.64 2.81
C LEU A 10 5.75 16.81 2.87
N ALA A 11 6.94 16.52 3.38
CA ALA A 11 8.12 17.36 3.30
C ALA A 11 9.22 16.65 2.50
N PRO A 12 10.20 17.39 1.93
CA PRO A 12 11.35 16.78 1.28
C PRO A 12 12.09 15.81 2.21
N GLY A 13 12.37 14.61 1.73
CA GLY A 13 13.04 13.55 2.49
C GLY A 13 12.10 12.65 3.30
N ASP A 14 10.79 12.89 3.28
CA ASP A 14 9.84 11.97 3.90
C ASP A 14 9.80 10.62 3.15
N ILE A 15 9.65 9.54 3.91
CA ILE A 15 9.46 8.18 3.38
C ILE A 15 7.99 7.82 3.54
N VAL A 16 7.36 7.41 2.45
CA VAL A 16 5.94 6.98 2.44
C VAL A 16 5.88 5.47 2.41
N LEU A 17 5.25 4.85 3.41
CA LEU A 17 5.00 3.42 3.48
C LEU A 17 3.57 3.12 3.04
N VAL A 18 3.44 2.32 1.99
CA VAL A 18 2.14 1.87 1.48
C VAL A 18 2.12 0.35 1.48
N ASN A 19 1.17 -0.24 2.20
CA ASN A 19 1.00 -1.69 2.21
C ASN A 19 0.27 -2.17 0.95
N ALA A 20 0.44 -3.44 0.65
CA ALA A 20 -0.28 -4.08 -0.45
C ALA A 20 -1.81 -3.88 -0.28
N GLY A 21 -2.48 -3.46 -1.35
CA GLY A 21 -3.91 -3.21 -1.35
C GLY A 21 -4.37 -1.89 -0.75
N GLU A 22 -3.49 -1.08 -0.17
CA GLU A 22 -3.85 0.28 0.26
C GLU A 22 -3.98 1.21 -0.94
N VAL A 23 -5.13 1.88 -1.05
CA VAL A 23 -5.34 2.88 -2.09
C VAL A 23 -4.67 4.20 -1.71
N HIS A 24 -3.96 4.78 -2.66
CA HIS A 24 -3.20 6.00 -2.42
C HIS A 24 -3.11 6.88 -3.66
N LYS A 25 -2.95 8.19 -3.45
CA LYS A 25 -2.70 9.16 -4.53
C LYS A 25 -1.84 10.33 -4.04
N PRO A 26 -0.92 10.86 -4.88
CA PRO A 26 -0.30 12.14 -4.63
C PRO A 26 -1.28 13.28 -4.96
N GLU A 27 -1.21 14.38 -4.19
CA GLU A 27 -1.85 15.65 -4.47
C GLU A 27 -0.76 16.73 -4.49
N ILE A 28 -0.49 17.27 -5.67
CA ILE A 28 0.60 18.23 -5.84
C ILE A 28 -0.01 19.63 -5.84
N HIS A 29 0.37 20.44 -4.85
CA HIS A 29 -0.12 21.80 -4.66
C HIS A 29 0.97 22.86 -4.88
N SER A 30 2.07 22.50 -5.53
CA SER A 30 3.23 23.37 -5.75
C SER A 30 3.65 23.33 -7.20
N ASP A 31 4.14 24.47 -7.71
CA ASP A 31 4.79 24.57 -9.02
C ASP A 31 6.26 24.04 -8.99
N LEU A 32 6.73 23.62 -7.83
CA LEU A 32 8.06 23.02 -7.69
C LEU A 32 8.07 21.59 -8.25
N PRO A 33 9.21 21.14 -8.80
CA PRO A 33 9.35 19.76 -9.25
C PRO A 33 9.07 18.78 -8.13
N TYR A 34 8.23 17.77 -8.41
CA TYR A 34 7.95 16.67 -7.51
C TYR A 34 8.75 15.44 -7.96
N GLU A 35 9.83 15.17 -7.27
CA GLU A 35 10.68 14.00 -7.51
C GLU A 35 10.47 12.97 -6.42
N ARG A 36 10.43 11.69 -6.79
CA ARG A 36 10.30 10.57 -5.86
C ARG A 36 11.00 9.33 -6.37
N ILE A 37 11.53 8.54 -5.45
CA ILE A 37 11.98 7.17 -5.69
C ILE A 37 10.86 6.24 -5.25
N ILE A 38 10.49 5.28 -6.11
CA ILE A 38 9.47 4.27 -5.78
C ILE A 38 10.17 2.92 -5.72
N LEU A 39 10.01 2.24 -4.58
CA LEU A 39 10.50 0.90 -4.34
C LEU A 39 9.31 -0.04 -4.17
N TYR A 40 9.17 -1.01 -5.07
CA TYR A 40 8.19 -2.08 -4.96
C TYR A 40 8.83 -3.29 -4.28
N VAL A 41 8.28 -3.68 -3.15
CA VAL A 41 8.80 -4.77 -2.33
C VAL A 41 7.77 -5.89 -2.25
N SER A 42 8.16 -7.09 -2.62
CA SER A 42 7.33 -8.29 -2.40
C SER A 42 7.32 -8.64 -0.91
N PRO A 43 6.15 -8.97 -0.32
CA PRO A 43 6.08 -9.54 1.02
C PRO A 43 6.95 -10.78 1.20
N ASP A 44 7.03 -11.63 0.18
CA ASP A 44 7.85 -12.84 0.19
C ASP A 44 9.34 -12.51 0.31
N PHE A 45 9.80 -11.44 -0.37
CA PHE A 45 11.17 -10.97 -0.24
C PHE A 45 11.50 -10.55 1.21
N LEU A 46 10.60 -9.84 1.88
CA LEU A 46 10.80 -9.45 3.28
C LEU A 46 10.82 -10.66 4.21
N THR A 47 10.00 -11.68 3.91
CA THR A 47 9.91 -12.93 4.68
C THR A 47 11.13 -13.82 4.48
N GLU A 48 11.71 -13.86 3.26
CA GLU A 48 12.93 -14.62 2.94
C GLU A 48 14.10 -14.26 3.87
N TYR A 49 14.19 -12.98 4.26
CA TYR A 49 15.26 -12.47 5.12
C TYR A 49 14.82 -12.25 6.56
N ALA A 50 13.63 -12.72 6.94
CA ALA A 50 13.16 -12.68 8.32
C ALA A 50 13.82 -13.80 9.15
N GLY A 51 14.09 -13.55 10.43
CA GLY A 51 14.67 -14.49 11.37
C GLY A 51 14.14 -14.23 12.79
N GLU A 52 14.62 -14.98 13.77
CA GLU A 52 14.21 -14.83 15.17
C GLU A 52 14.42 -13.40 15.68
N ASP A 53 15.50 -12.74 15.27
CA ASP A 53 15.88 -11.38 15.69
C ASP A 53 15.68 -10.32 14.60
N CYS A 54 15.07 -10.66 13.47
CA CYS A 54 14.97 -9.78 12.31
C CYS A 54 13.58 -9.86 11.66
N ASP A 55 12.83 -8.76 11.72
CA ASP A 55 11.59 -8.57 10.96
C ASP A 55 11.73 -7.33 10.07
N LEU A 56 12.05 -7.52 8.80
CA LEU A 56 12.20 -6.42 7.84
C LEU A 56 10.86 -5.70 7.55
N SER A 57 9.73 -6.29 7.90
CA SER A 57 8.42 -5.68 7.74
C SER A 57 7.98 -4.82 8.94
N PHE A 58 8.81 -4.69 9.98
CA PHE A 58 8.43 -4.01 11.22
C PHE A 58 7.89 -2.59 11.01
N CYS A 59 8.58 -1.76 10.22
CA CYS A 59 8.15 -0.38 9.97
C CYS A 59 6.79 -0.31 9.24
N PHE A 60 6.49 -1.24 8.34
CA PHE A 60 5.19 -1.34 7.67
C PHE A 60 4.08 -1.74 8.66
N LYS A 61 4.35 -2.72 9.53
CA LYS A 61 3.42 -3.13 10.59
C LYS A 61 3.15 -2.00 11.58
N GLN A 62 4.20 -1.26 11.93
CA GLN A 62 4.08 -0.12 12.84
C GLN A 62 3.27 1.03 12.19
N ALA A 63 3.59 1.40 10.95
CA ALA A 63 2.85 2.40 10.19
C ALA A 63 1.35 2.06 10.10
N TYR A 64 1.02 0.79 9.85
CA TYR A 64 -0.36 0.32 9.82
C TYR A 64 -1.05 0.43 11.18
N ARG A 65 -0.38 0.02 12.27
CA ARG A 65 -0.93 0.09 13.64
C ARG A 65 -1.21 1.51 14.09
N GLU A 66 -0.28 2.42 13.81
CA GLU A 66 -0.38 3.82 14.18
C GLU A 66 -1.21 4.65 13.18
N GLN A 67 -1.61 4.04 12.05
CA GLN A 67 -2.27 4.73 10.94
C GLN A 67 -1.48 5.98 10.49
N ALA A 68 -0.17 5.88 10.55
CA ALA A 68 0.79 6.93 10.24
C ALA A 68 1.78 6.41 9.19
N HIS A 69 1.45 6.63 7.93
CA HIS A 69 2.17 6.10 6.78
C HIS A 69 3.40 6.92 6.37
N ILE A 70 3.61 8.07 6.99
CA ILE A 70 4.71 8.98 6.66
C ILE A 70 5.77 8.89 7.75
N LEU A 71 6.99 8.58 7.34
CA LEU A 71 8.17 8.55 8.20
C LEU A 71 9.04 9.77 7.90
N ARG A 72 9.19 10.64 8.89
CA ARG A 72 10.04 11.84 8.81
C ARG A 72 11.33 11.64 9.56
N LEU A 73 12.46 11.81 8.87
CA LEU A 73 13.76 11.73 9.51
C LEU A 73 14.00 12.98 10.38
N GLN A 74 14.37 12.77 11.64
CA GLN A 74 14.74 13.86 12.54
C GLN A 74 16.07 14.50 12.17
N ASP A 75 16.98 13.72 11.56
CA ASP A 75 18.26 14.20 11.03
C ASP A 75 18.37 13.88 9.53
N SER A 76 18.01 14.84 8.70
CA SER A 76 17.96 14.67 7.24
C SER A 76 19.34 14.57 6.56
N LYS A 77 20.45 14.89 7.25
CA LYS A 77 21.75 15.11 6.59
C LYS A 77 22.80 14.03 6.77
N GLY A 78 22.73 13.14 7.75
CA GLY A 78 23.92 12.38 8.06
C GLY A 78 23.79 10.99 8.63
N GLY A 79 22.63 10.60 9.12
CA GLY A 79 22.46 9.29 9.74
C GLY A 79 22.69 8.11 8.78
N ARG A 80 22.84 6.92 9.32
CA ARG A 80 23.04 5.68 8.54
C ARG A 80 21.91 5.45 7.55
N LEU A 81 20.66 5.79 7.92
CA LEU A 81 19.52 5.69 7.03
C LEU A 81 19.66 6.62 5.82
N GLY A 82 20.03 7.89 6.02
CA GLY A 82 20.26 8.81 4.91
C GLY A 82 21.42 8.36 4.00
N ALA A 83 22.46 7.74 4.56
CA ALA A 83 23.57 7.16 3.79
C ALA A 83 23.08 5.97 2.94
N SER A 84 22.25 5.07 3.50
CA SER A 84 21.71 3.92 2.76
C SER A 84 20.77 4.35 1.64
N ILE A 85 19.94 5.39 1.85
CA ILE A 85 19.09 5.96 0.79
C ILE A 85 19.95 6.48 -0.36
N ARG A 86 20.98 7.27 -0.08
CA ARG A 86 21.88 7.81 -1.12
C ARG A 86 22.64 6.72 -1.87
N ALA A 87 23.10 5.68 -1.17
CA ALA A 87 23.77 4.54 -1.80
C ALA A 87 22.81 3.78 -2.73
N LEU A 88 21.58 3.55 -2.30
CA LEU A 88 20.55 2.89 -3.11
C LEU A 88 20.20 3.74 -4.34
N ASP A 89 19.97 5.04 -4.17
CA ASP A 89 19.66 5.97 -5.27
C ASP A 89 20.79 6.01 -6.31
N ALA A 90 22.05 6.14 -5.86
CA ALA A 90 23.22 6.14 -6.73
C ALA A 90 23.38 4.82 -7.52
N SER A 91 22.87 3.71 -7.00
CA SER A 91 22.95 2.40 -7.65
C SER A 91 21.88 2.15 -8.71
N LEU A 92 20.80 2.95 -8.79
CA LEU A 92 19.65 2.67 -9.66
C LEU A 92 19.99 2.58 -11.16
N ASN A 93 21.08 3.22 -11.57
CA ASN A 93 21.57 3.20 -12.95
C ASN A 93 22.86 2.35 -13.10
N ASP A 94 23.21 1.56 -12.08
CA ASP A 94 24.37 0.66 -12.13
C ASP A 94 24.00 -0.60 -12.93
N ASP A 95 24.76 -0.85 -13.99
CA ASP A 95 24.64 -2.04 -14.86
C ASP A 95 25.91 -2.89 -14.93
N ASP A 96 26.88 -2.61 -14.02
CA ASP A 96 28.16 -3.28 -13.96
C ASP A 96 28.03 -4.72 -13.37
N TYR A 97 29.15 -5.38 -13.24
CA TYR A 97 29.24 -6.74 -12.71
C TYR A 97 28.45 -6.90 -11.40
N ALA A 98 27.56 -7.91 -11.39
CA ALA A 98 26.71 -8.23 -10.22
C ALA A 98 25.76 -7.11 -9.76
N ALA A 99 25.38 -6.14 -10.63
CA ALA A 99 24.50 -5.01 -10.29
C ALA A 99 23.21 -5.47 -9.57
N ALA A 100 22.54 -6.53 -10.05
CA ALA A 100 21.33 -7.04 -9.41
C ALA A 100 21.55 -7.52 -7.96
N LEU A 101 22.70 -8.13 -7.67
CA LEU A 101 23.08 -8.54 -6.31
C LEU A 101 23.40 -7.29 -5.46
N HIS A 102 24.12 -6.33 -6.03
CA HIS A 102 24.47 -5.07 -5.37
C HIS A 102 23.20 -4.29 -4.98
N HIS A 103 22.25 -4.13 -5.90
CA HIS A 103 20.95 -3.49 -5.60
C HIS A 103 20.21 -4.21 -4.46
N ARG A 104 20.21 -5.55 -4.46
CA ARG A 104 19.57 -6.35 -3.39
C ARG A 104 20.23 -6.09 -2.03
N LEU A 105 21.58 -6.06 -1.97
CA LEU A 105 22.31 -5.79 -0.74
C LEU A 105 22.06 -4.37 -0.22
N LEU A 106 22.08 -3.37 -1.08
CA LEU A 106 21.78 -1.98 -0.72
C LEU A 106 20.35 -1.80 -0.24
N PHE A 107 19.40 -2.50 -0.88
CA PHE A 107 18.01 -2.49 -0.44
C PHE A 107 17.84 -3.15 0.94
N LEU A 108 18.49 -4.28 1.21
CA LEU A 108 18.47 -4.91 2.54
C LEU A 108 19.09 -4.01 3.59
N GLU A 109 20.22 -3.36 3.29
CA GLU A 109 20.83 -2.38 4.18
C GLU A 109 19.87 -1.21 4.47
N PHE A 110 19.21 -0.66 3.43
CA PHE A 110 18.20 0.37 3.61
C PHE A 110 17.07 -0.11 4.54
N MET A 111 16.52 -1.31 4.35
CA MET A 111 15.45 -1.86 5.19
C MET A 111 15.90 -2.06 6.63
N ILE A 112 17.13 -2.53 6.85
CA ILE A 112 17.70 -2.66 8.20
C ILE A 112 17.81 -1.28 8.88
N GLN A 113 18.35 -0.28 8.18
CA GLN A 113 18.51 1.05 8.74
C GLN A 113 17.17 1.74 8.99
N LEU A 114 16.18 1.53 8.11
CA LEU A 114 14.82 2.04 8.29
C LEU A 114 14.17 1.47 9.56
N ASN A 115 14.22 0.15 9.74
CA ASN A 115 13.66 -0.49 10.93
C ASN A 115 14.42 -0.10 12.21
N ARG A 116 15.74 0.02 12.16
CA ARG A 116 16.54 0.54 13.30
C ARG A 116 16.16 1.96 13.66
N ALA A 117 15.97 2.82 12.66
CA ALA A 117 15.56 4.20 12.91
C ALA A 117 14.17 4.27 13.54
N ALA A 118 13.24 3.39 13.12
CA ALA A 118 11.92 3.26 13.73
C ALA A 118 12.00 2.77 15.19
N LEU A 119 12.76 1.72 15.45
CA LEU A 119 12.94 1.13 16.80
C LEU A 119 13.62 2.09 17.78
N HIS A 120 14.57 2.90 17.32
CA HIS A 120 15.32 3.83 18.16
C HIS A 120 14.76 5.25 18.18
N HIS A 121 13.55 5.46 17.66
CA HIS A 121 12.88 6.77 17.62
C HIS A 121 13.68 7.88 16.90
N HIS A 122 14.49 7.52 15.90
CA HIS A 122 15.21 8.48 15.05
C HIS A 122 14.35 8.96 13.87
N ILE A 123 13.17 8.42 13.74
CA ILE A 123 12.14 8.86 12.80
C ILE A 123 10.84 9.15 13.55
N GLU A 124 10.08 10.08 13.03
CA GLU A 124 8.75 10.42 13.49
C GLU A 124 7.73 9.79 12.55
N PHE A 125 6.74 9.10 13.10
CA PHE A 125 5.55 8.68 12.37
C PHE A 125 4.59 9.88 12.31
N VAL A 126 4.49 10.50 11.15
CA VAL A 126 3.67 11.70 10.95
C VAL A 126 2.22 11.29 10.82
N GLY A 127 1.37 11.79 11.72
CA GLY A 127 -0.08 11.61 11.66
C GLY A 127 -0.71 12.33 10.47
N ASP A 128 -1.96 12.01 10.19
CA ASP A 128 -2.74 12.69 9.14
C ASP A 128 -2.96 14.16 9.48
N SER A 129 -2.88 15.01 8.46
CA SER A 129 -3.09 16.46 8.58
C SER A 129 -4.55 16.85 8.42
N ALA A 130 -5.31 16.05 7.71
CA ALA A 130 -6.74 16.22 7.50
C ALA A 130 -7.38 14.89 7.11
N SER A 131 -8.54 14.60 7.65
CA SER A 131 -9.34 13.45 7.27
C SER A 131 -10.82 13.80 7.30
N ASN A 132 -11.56 13.22 6.37
CA ASN A 132 -13.01 13.31 6.38
C ASN A 132 -13.56 12.12 7.15
N GLU A 133 -13.99 12.34 8.40
CA GLU A 133 -14.51 11.28 9.29
C GLU A 133 -15.64 10.46 8.65
N LYS A 134 -16.49 11.09 7.82
CA LYS A 134 -17.54 10.35 7.09
C LYS A 134 -16.93 9.41 6.06
N ILE A 135 -15.93 9.84 5.32
CA ILE A 135 -15.25 9.00 4.35
C ILE A 135 -14.48 7.87 5.05
N LEU A 136 -13.81 8.14 6.16
CA LEU A 136 -13.16 7.10 6.97
C LEU A 136 -14.17 6.07 7.49
N SER A 137 -15.33 6.50 7.96
CA SER A 137 -16.40 5.62 8.42
C SER A 137 -16.94 4.75 7.27
N ILE A 138 -17.09 5.32 6.07
CA ILE A 138 -17.48 4.59 4.87
C ILE A 138 -16.42 3.57 4.48
N LEU A 139 -15.13 3.94 4.48
CA LEU A 139 -14.02 3.02 4.18
C LEU A 139 -13.97 1.86 5.18
N THR A 140 -14.13 2.14 6.46
CA THR A 140 -14.22 1.12 7.52
C THR A 140 -15.37 0.15 7.26
N TYR A 141 -16.54 0.68 6.90
CA TYR A 141 -17.70 -0.13 6.58
C TYR A 141 -17.46 -0.99 5.32
N LEU A 142 -16.93 -0.40 4.25
CA LEU A 142 -16.62 -1.13 3.01
C LEU A 142 -15.63 -2.28 3.26
N ASN A 143 -14.60 -2.05 4.07
CA ASN A 143 -13.63 -3.08 4.43
C ASN A 143 -14.23 -4.20 5.28
N ALA A 144 -15.13 -3.88 6.20
CA ALA A 144 -15.83 -4.89 7.02
C ALA A 144 -16.84 -5.74 6.22
N HIS A 145 -17.38 -5.19 5.14
CA HIS A 145 -18.39 -5.83 4.28
C HIS A 145 -17.87 -6.10 2.85
N LEU A 146 -16.55 -6.30 2.73
CA LEU A 146 -15.85 -6.37 1.45
C LEU A 146 -16.40 -7.42 0.49
N THR A 147 -16.81 -8.56 1.02
CA THR A 147 -17.28 -9.72 0.25
C THR A 147 -18.77 -9.70 -0.06
N GLU A 148 -19.50 -8.74 0.53
CA GLU A 148 -20.95 -8.62 0.38
C GLU A 148 -21.33 -7.82 -0.88
N GLU A 149 -22.56 -8.00 -1.34
CA GLU A 149 -23.13 -7.17 -2.39
C GLU A 149 -23.58 -5.82 -1.80
N LEU A 150 -22.88 -4.76 -2.15
CA LEU A 150 -23.14 -3.41 -1.63
C LEU A 150 -23.69 -2.52 -2.74
N SER A 151 -24.90 -1.98 -2.54
CA SER A 151 -25.45 -0.96 -3.43
C SER A 151 -25.05 0.45 -2.98
N ILE A 152 -24.88 1.35 -3.95
CA ILE A 152 -24.56 2.75 -3.66
C ILE A 152 -25.72 3.43 -2.92
N ASP A 153 -26.95 3.04 -3.20
CA ASP A 153 -28.15 3.63 -2.60
C ASP A 153 -28.28 3.21 -1.14
N ASP A 154 -27.97 1.96 -0.80
CA ASP A 154 -27.93 1.47 0.59
C ASP A 154 -26.83 2.18 1.39
N LEU A 155 -25.63 2.33 0.79
CA LEU A 155 -24.55 3.08 1.41
C LEU A 155 -24.95 4.54 1.65
N ALA A 156 -25.52 5.21 0.66
CA ALA A 156 -25.96 6.59 0.78
C ALA A 156 -26.99 6.75 1.90
N SER A 157 -27.97 5.86 1.96
CA SER A 157 -29.02 5.82 2.99
C SER A 157 -28.40 5.60 4.38
N ARG A 158 -27.49 4.63 4.51
CA ARG A 158 -26.83 4.28 5.77
C ARG A 158 -26.05 5.43 6.39
N PHE A 159 -25.36 6.20 5.54
CA PHE A 159 -24.53 7.33 5.99
C PHE A 159 -25.25 8.70 5.91
N TYR A 160 -26.55 8.69 5.64
CA TYR A 160 -27.38 9.92 5.52
C TYR A 160 -26.82 10.90 4.50
N LEU A 161 -26.40 10.38 3.32
CA LEU A 161 -25.84 11.15 2.22
C LEU A 161 -26.70 11.00 0.98
N SER A 162 -26.67 12.00 0.08
CA SER A 162 -27.19 11.77 -1.26
C SER A 162 -26.20 10.90 -2.07
N ARG A 163 -26.73 10.09 -2.97
CA ARG A 163 -25.94 9.25 -3.88
C ARG A 163 -24.83 10.05 -4.60
N SER A 164 -25.21 11.22 -5.13
CA SER A 164 -24.28 12.09 -5.87
C SER A 164 -23.14 12.60 -4.98
N TYR A 165 -23.47 13.08 -3.79
CA TYR A 165 -22.49 13.56 -2.82
C TYR A 165 -21.53 12.43 -2.39
N LEU A 166 -22.07 11.26 -2.05
CA LEU A 166 -21.27 10.09 -1.67
C LEU A 166 -20.27 9.73 -2.76
N MET A 167 -20.72 9.57 -4.02
CA MET A 167 -19.85 9.17 -5.13
C MET A 167 -18.77 10.21 -5.44
N HIS A 168 -19.12 11.49 -5.42
CA HIS A 168 -18.20 12.58 -5.71
C HIS A 168 -17.14 12.70 -4.61
N THR A 169 -17.57 12.85 -3.36
CA THR A 169 -16.68 13.05 -2.23
C THR A 169 -15.78 11.85 -1.99
N PHE A 170 -16.31 10.63 -2.13
CA PHE A 170 -15.49 9.41 -2.01
C PHE A 170 -14.36 9.40 -3.06
N LYS A 171 -14.69 9.69 -4.33
CA LYS A 171 -13.69 9.74 -5.41
C LYS A 171 -12.70 10.88 -5.22
N GLU A 172 -13.15 12.04 -4.79
CA GLU A 172 -12.29 13.19 -4.52
C GLU A 172 -11.28 12.86 -3.41
N GLN A 173 -11.75 12.31 -2.29
CA GLN A 173 -10.93 12.02 -1.12
C GLN A 173 -10.02 10.79 -1.27
N THR A 174 -10.45 9.75 -2.00
CA THR A 174 -9.67 8.50 -2.13
C THR A 174 -8.95 8.37 -3.48
N GLY A 175 -9.38 9.10 -4.50
CA GLY A 175 -8.94 8.92 -5.89
C GLY A 175 -9.66 7.80 -6.63
N TYR A 176 -10.50 7.00 -5.96
CA TYR A 176 -11.17 5.83 -6.51
C TYR A 176 -12.69 5.99 -6.50
N THR A 177 -13.37 5.38 -7.45
CA THR A 177 -14.82 5.14 -7.28
C THR A 177 -15.03 4.05 -6.24
N ILE A 178 -16.19 4.04 -5.56
CA ILE A 178 -16.51 2.99 -4.57
C ILE A 178 -16.39 1.59 -5.19
N GLY A 179 -16.91 1.38 -6.39
CA GLY A 179 -16.77 0.10 -7.10
C GLY A 179 -15.32 -0.26 -7.44
N GLY A 180 -14.52 0.74 -7.83
CA GLY A 180 -13.08 0.56 -8.08
C GLY A 180 -12.31 0.21 -6.82
N TYR A 181 -12.63 0.87 -5.70
CA TYR A 181 -12.07 0.58 -4.39
C TYR A 181 -12.36 -0.87 -3.97
N LEU A 182 -13.64 -1.25 -3.97
CA LEU A 182 -14.06 -2.63 -3.65
C LEU A 182 -13.38 -3.67 -4.53
N LEU A 183 -13.32 -3.40 -5.85
CA LEU A 183 -12.66 -4.31 -6.79
C LEU A 183 -11.18 -4.50 -6.42
N THR A 184 -10.46 -3.41 -6.16
CA THR A 184 -9.05 -3.46 -5.77
C THR A 184 -8.87 -4.28 -4.49
N LYS A 185 -9.62 -3.99 -3.44
CA LYS A 185 -9.55 -4.72 -2.16
C LYS A 185 -9.87 -6.21 -2.31
N ARG A 186 -10.93 -6.56 -3.05
CA ARG A 186 -11.31 -7.96 -3.33
C ARG A 186 -10.21 -8.72 -4.07
N LEU A 187 -9.52 -8.07 -5.00
CA LEU A 187 -8.43 -8.70 -5.76
C LEU A 187 -7.19 -8.94 -4.88
N PHE A 188 -6.87 -8.02 -3.98
CA PHE A 188 -5.78 -8.25 -3.01
C PHE A 188 -6.12 -9.36 -2.02
N LEU A 189 -7.34 -9.38 -1.48
CA LEU A 189 -7.82 -10.50 -0.65
C LEU A 189 -7.75 -11.83 -1.41
N ALA A 190 -8.14 -11.83 -2.69
CA ALA A 190 -8.04 -13.03 -3.53
C ALA A 190 -6.58 -13.49 -3.69
N LYS A 191 -5.64 -12.56 -3.87
CA LYS A 191 -4.22 -12.89 -3.98
C LYS A 191 -3.69 -13.54 -2.70
N GLU A 192 -4.06 -13.03 -1.54
CA GLU A 192 -3.70 -13.60 -0.23
C GLU A 192 -4.29 -15.01 -0.05
N LEU A 193 -5.57 -15.21 -0.37
CA LEU A 193 -6.22 -16.53 -0.26
C LEU A 193 -5.62 -17.56 -1.23
N ILE A 194 -5.23 -17.15 -2.44
CA ILE A 194 -4.53 -18.04 -3.39
C ILE A 194 -3.17 -18.42 -2.83
N ALA A 195 -2.41 -17.47 -2.28
CA ALA A 195 -1.12 -17.72 -1.65
C ALA A 195 -1.24 -18.66 -0.44
N ALA A 196 -2.33 -18.54 0.34
CA ALA A 196 -2.68 -19.45 1.43
C ALA A 196 -3.14 -20.85 0.99
N GLY A 197 -3.20 -21.12 -0.34
CA GLY A 197 -3.55 -22.44 -0.88
C GLY A 197 -5.04 -22.68 -1.13
N THR A 198 -5.91 -21.71 -0.90
CA THR A 198 -7.37 -21.85 -1.13
C THR A 198 -7.67 -22.12 -2.61
N PRO A 199 -8.57 -23.05 -2.95
CA PRO A 199 -8.97 -23.33 -4.34
C PRO A 199 -9.47 -22.08 -5.06
N ILE A 200 -8.98 -21.83 -6.29
CA ILE A 200 -9.24 -20.56 -7.02
C ILE A 200 -10.74 -20.30 -7.25
N THR A 201 -11.51 -21.36 -7.48
CA THR A 201 -12.97 -21.24 -7.62
C THR A 201 -13.64 -20.79 -6.32
N GLU A 202 -13.19 -21.30 -5.19
CA GLU A 202 -13.66 -20.88 -3.87
C GLU A 202 -13.26 -19.44 -3.58
N VAL A 203 -12.01 -19.06 -3.86
CA VAL A 203 -11.51 -17.68 -3.74
C VAL A 203 -12.39 -16.69 -4.50
N CYS A 204 -12.79 -17.03 -5.73
CA CYS A 204 -13.65 -16.18 -6.55
C CYS A 204 -14.92 -15.78 -5.79
N TYR A 205 -15.64 -16.74 -5.23
CA TYR A 205 -16.91 -16.48 -4.54
C TYR A 205 -16.71 -15.89 -3.16
N SER A 206 -15.72 -16.38 -2.41
CA SER A 206 -15.37 -15.87 -1.07
C SER A 206 -14.95 -14.39 -1.10
N CYS A 207 -14.39 -13.91 -2.21
CA CYS A 207 -14.06 -12.50 -2.41
C CYS A 207 -15.22 -11.64 -2.96
N GLY A 208 -16.43 -12.18 -3.06
CA GLY A 208 -17.63 -11.45 -3.49
C GLY A 208 -17.74 -11.25 -5.00
N PHE A 209 -17.10 -12.09 -5.82
CA PHE A 209 -17.32 -12.10 -7.26
C PHE A 209 -18.48 -13.04 -7.63
N GLN A 210 -19.35 -12.60 -8.55
CA GLN A 210 -20.52 -13.36 -8.98
C GLN A 210 -20.18 -14.48 -9.99
N ASN A 211 -19.05 -14.34 -10.71
CA ASN A 211 -18.62 -15.36 -11.66
C ASN A 211 -17.10 -15.32 -11.89
N TYR A 212 -16.58 -16.51 -12.20
CA TYR A 212 -15.16 -16.73 -12.41
C TYR A 212 -14.56 -15.93 -13.58
N SER A 213 -15.29 -15.76 -14.67
CA SER A 213 -14.78 -15.07 -15.86
C SER A 213 -14.52 -13.59 -15.59
N THR A 214 -15.40 -12.93 -14.83
CA THR A 214 -15.21 -11.54 -14.39
C THR A 214 -14.04 -11.41 -13.42
N PHE A 215 -13.96 -12.31 -12.43
CA PHE A 215 -12.85 -12.39 -11.49
C PHE A 215 -11.51 -12.56 -12.21
N SER A 216 -11.37 -13.58 -13.06
CA SER A 216 -10.11 -13.90 -13.73
C SER A 216 -9.62 -12.77 -14.64
N ARG A 217 -10.53 -12.11 -15.37
CA ARG A 217 -10.18 -10.94 -16.19
C ARG A 217 -9.72 -9.75 -15.36
N ALA A 218 -10.44 -9.46 -14.26
CA ALA A 218 -10.08 -8.37 -13.36
C ALA A 218 -8.73 -8.64 -12.69
N TYR A 219 -8.50 -9.86 -12.22
CA TYR A 219 -7.24 -10.28 -11.62
C TYR A 219 -6.07 -10.12 -12.60
N LYS A 220 -6.19 -10.66 -13.82
CA LYS A 220 -5.16 -10.54 -14.85
C LYS A 220 -4.89 -9.07 -15.22
N LYS A 221 -5.92 -8.24 -15.30
CA LYS A 221 -5.77 -6.81 -15.56
C LYS A 221 -4.99 -6.09 -14.45
N SER A 222 -5.21 -6.48 -13.20
CA SER A 222 -4.58 -5.82 -12.03
C SER A 222 -3.16 -6.30 -11.75
N PHE A 223 -2.89 -7.60 -11.95
CA PHE A 223 -1.61 -8.20 -11.58
C PHE A 223 -0.75 -8.66 -12.76
N GLY A 224 -1.24 -8.54 -14.00
CA GLY A 224 -0.51 -8.94 -15.21
C GLY A 224 -0.60 -10.43 -15.53
N GLU A 225 -1.00 -11.27 -14.59
CA GLU A 225 -1.08 -12.72 -14.68
C GLU A 225 -2.45 -13.25 -14.25
N SER A 226 -2.81 -14.46 -14.68
CA SER A 226 -4.07 -15.07 -14.24
C SER A 226 -3.95 -15.64 -12.81
N PRO A 227 -5.09 -15.83 -12.10
CA PRO A 227 -5.08 -16.48 -10.78
C PRO A 227 -4.43 -17.88 -10.80
N ARG A 228 -4.53 -18.57 -11.94
CA ARG A 228 -3.94 -19.90 -12.12
C ARG A 228 -2.42 -19.82 -12.29
N ASP A 229 -1.94 -18.86 -13.11
CA ASP A 229 -0.52 -18.65 -13.32
C ASP A 229 0.17 -18.27 -12.01
N TYR A 230 -0.42 -17.34 -11.27
CA TYR A 230 0.07 -16.93 -9.94
C TYR A 230 0.17 -18.12 -8.99
N ARG A 231 -0.86 -18.99 -8.94
CA ARG A 231 -0.82 -20.20 -8.09
C ARG A 231 0.28 -21.19 -8.49
N GLN A 232 0.63 -21.26 -9.76
CA GLN A 232 1.69 -22.15 -10.25
C GLN A 232 3.10 -21.60 -9.98
N SER A 233 3.22 -20.31 -9.74
CA SER A 233 4.48 -19.62 -9.43
C SER A 233 4.83 -19.61 -7.94
N LEU A 234 3.90 -20.04 -7.07
CA LEU A 234 4.10 -20.21 -5.63
C LEU A 234 4.77 -21.56 -5.30
#